data_8d04ab31eed1707b1922a01661b2fea7
#
_entry.id   8d04ab31eed1707b1922a01661b2fea7
#
_cell.length_a   1.000
_cell.length_b   1.000
_cell.length_c   1.000
_cell.angle_alpha   90.00
_cell.angle_beta   90.00
_cell.angle_gamma   90.00
#
_symmetry.space_group_name_H-M   'P 1'
#
loop_
_entity.id
_entity.type
_entity.pdbx_description
1 polymer ?
#
loop_
_entity_poly.entity_id
_entity_poly.type
_entity_poly.pdbx_seq_one_letter_code
_entity_poly.pdbx_strand_id
1 'polypeptide(L)'
;MLSSHARPDGDSIGSQLAMAYALRELGHEAVIVNADPAPPPLLAFPGVSDIRIAPTVEGEFDAAIIMECGDLKRTGVSGLERFPVINIDHHPGNTSYGQINWFDPSAAACGEMVFDLVRALGVPLTKTIATHIYLAILTDTGSFHYSSISPRTFDICRECLEAGVDPVLVARNVYDSNNMGRLKLFGAVLGAMQIDQTGRIAIVYVDHEMARAAGGTYEDTEGLINLPLTVKEIEAVVFFKQDKGDMYRVSMRSKGEVDIGVIAKEYGGGGHKNAAGCSIAGPIEELQKALVGKIEGAIDGRTAGR
;
A
#
# COMPACT_ATOMS: atom_id res chain seq x y z
N MET A 1 2.84 -22.88 -1.61
CA MET A 1 3.42 -21.60 -2.03
C MET A 1 2.63 -20.43 -1.45
N LEU A 2 3.22 -19.23 -1.38
CA LEU A 2 2.54 -18.00 -0.95
C LEU A 2 2.64 -16.93 -2.05
N SER A 3 1.64 -16.05 -2.15
CA SER A 3 1.64 -14.88 -3.04
C SER A 3 0.80 -13.75 -2.44
N SER A 4 0.93 -12.53 -2.97
CA SER A 4 0.10 -11.38 -2.63
C SER A 4 -0.23 -10.54 -3.86
N HIS A 5 -0.78 -9.35 -3.67
CA HIS A 5 -1.07 -8.45 -4.78
C HIS A 5 0.20 -7.95 -5.51
N ALA A 6 0.05 -7.63 -6.81
CA ALA A 6 1.08 -6.94 -7.59
C ALA A 6 1.44 -5.60 -6.95
N ARG A 7 2.71 -5.19 -7.10
CA ARG A 7 3.31 -4.04 -6.41
C ARG A 7 3.16 -4.16 -4.89
N PRO A 8 3.81 -5.19 -4.29
CA PRO A 8 3.67 -5.51 -2.88
C PRO A 8 4.15 -4.35 -2.00
N ASP A 9 3.49 -4.15 -0.89
CA ASP A 9 3.84 -3.19 0.15
C ASP A 9 4.40 -3.87 1.41
N GLY A 10 4.47 -3.14 2.51
CA GLY A 10 5.04 -3.68 3.74
C GLY A 10 4.17 -4.71 4.43
N ASP A 11 2.83 -4.61 4.34
CA ASP A 11 1.95 -5.64 4.90
C ASP A 11 2.01 -6.91 4.06
N SER A 12 1.91 -6.82 2.73
CA SER A 12 2.01 -8.00 1.87
C SER A 12 3.34 -8.75 2.03
N ILE A 13 4.48 -8.04 2.05
CA ILE A 13 5.80 -8.66 2.25
C ILE A 13 5.96 -9.22 3.67
N GLY A 14 5.56 -8.45 4.68
CA GLY A 14 5.63 -8.85 6.08
C GLY A 14 4.78 -10.09 6.36
N SER A 15 3.53 -10.06 5.94
CA SER A 15 2.59 -11.17 6.13
C SER A 15 3.04 -12.45 5.43
N GLN A 16 3.48 -12.36 4.17
CA GLN A 16 4.02 -13.51 3.42
C GLN A 16 5.25 -14.13 4.09
N LEU A 17 6.21 -13.30 4.49
CA LEU A 17 7.45 -13.79 5.12
C LEU A 17 7.20 -14.37 6.50
N ALA A 18 6.38 -13.70 7.33
CA ALA A 18 6.00 -14.25 8.63
C ALA A 18 5.36 -15.65 8.50
N MET A 19 4.40 -15.78 7.56
CA MET A 19 3.74 -17.06 7.32
C MET A 19 4.69 -18.10 6.73
N ALA A 20 5.57 -17.73 5.78
CA ALA A 20 6.56 -18.64 5.21
C ALA A 20 7.53 -19.17 6.27
N TYR A 21 8.01 -18.31 7.17
CA TYR A 21 8.85 -18.74 8.28
C TYR A 21 8.09 -19.65 9.25
N ALA A 22 6.83 -19.33 9.56
CA ALA A 22 6.01 -20.18 10.41
C ALA A 22 5.78 -21.57 9.82
N LEU A 23 5.51 -21.67 8.52
CA LEU A 23 5.36 -22.95 7.82
C LEU A 23 6.67 -23.75 7.82
N ARG A 24 7.81 -23.08 7.65
CA ARG A 24 9.14 -23.74 7.69
C ARG A 24 9.46 -24.28 9.08
N GLU A 25 9.07 -23.59 10.16
CA GLU A 25 9.19 -24.14 11.54
C GLU A 25 8.38 -25.42 11.75
N LEU A 26 7.28 -25.58 11.01
CA LEU A 26 6.47 -26.81 10.99
C LEU A 26 7.03 -27.90 10.06
N GLY A 27 8.14 -27.64 9.38
CA GLY A 27 8.77 -28.58 8.47
C GLY A 27 8.20 -28.57 7.05
N HIS A 28 7.39 -27.58 6.68
CA HIS A 28 6.87 -27.43 5.32
C HIS A 28 7.83 -26.63 4.43
N GLU A 29 7.87 -26.98 3.14
CA GLU A 29 8.50 -26.14 2.14
C GLU A 29 7.57 -24.96 1.80
N ALA A 30 8.03 -23.74 2.04
CA ALA A 30 7.29 -22.52 1.78
C ALA A 30 8.05 -21.62 0.80
N VAL A 31 7.51 -21.46 -0.41
CA VAL A 31 8.07 -20.64 -1.49
C VAL A 31 7.14 -19.44 -1.69
N ILE A 32 7.72 -18.23 -1.75
CA ILE A 32 6.97 -17.01 -2.08
C ILE A 32 7.21 -16.68 -3.55
N VAL A 33 6.13 -16.40 -4.29
CA VAL A 33 6.17 -15.98 -5.70
C VAL A 33 5.31 -14.73 -5.86
N ASN A 34 5.90 -13.63 -6.30
CA ASN A 34 5.21 -12.36 -6.57
C ASN A 34 5.43 -11.93 -8.02
N ALA A 35 4.51 -11.14 -8.58
CA ALA A 35 4.65 -10.56 -9.91
C ALA A 35 5.71 -9.46 -9.96
N ASP A 36 5.82 -8.67 -8.89
CA ASP A 36 6.69 -7.51 -8.78
C ASP A 36 7.67 -7.65 -7.61
N PRO A 37 8.86 -7.05 -7.69
CA PRO A 37 9.82 -7.03 -6.60
C PRO A 37 9.31 -6.22 -5.41
N ALA A 38 9.83 -6.53 -4.22
CA ALA A 38 9.61 -5.74 -3.04
C ALA A 38 10.18 -4.31 -3.21
N PRO A 39 9.53 -3.29 -2.65
CA PRO A 39 10.06 -1.92 -2.65
C PRO A 39 11.45 -1.84 -2.01
N PRO A 40 12.33 -0.93 -2.49
CA PRO A 40 13.70 -0.81 -1.99
C PRO A 40 13.84 -0.73 -0.46
N PRO A 41 12.99 -0.02 0.30
CA PRO A 41 13.05 0.03 1.75
C PRO A 41 12.92 -1.35 2.44
N LEU A 42 12.24 -2.28 1.78
CA LEU A 42 11.98 -3.61 2.35
C LEU A 42 13.11 -4.60 2.09
N LEU A 43 14.05 -4.30 1.20
CA LEU A 43 15.16 -5.20 0.86
C LEU A 43 16.10 -5.50 2.04
N ALA A 44 16.08 -4.68 3.09
CA ALA A 44 16.87 -4.89 4.30
C ALA A 44 16.30 -5.98 5.22
N PHE A 45 15.06 -6.43 4.98
CA PHE A 45 14.43 -7.43 5.86
C PHE A 45 14.82 -8.86 5.45
N PRO A 46 15.01 -9.77 6.43
CA PRO A 46 15.39 -11.15 6.17
C PRO A 46 14.42 -11.87 5.23
N GLY A 47 14.94 -12.60 4.25
CA GLY A 47 14.15 -13.43 3.34
C GLY A 47 13.47 -12.69 2.19
N VAL A 48 13.53 -11.35 2.12
CA VAL A 48 12.99 -10.58 0.98
C VAL A 48 13.72 -10.95 -0.31
N SER A 49 15.03 -11.17 -0.24
CA SER A 49 15.85 -11.61 -1.38
C SER A 49 15.48 -13.01 -1.92
N ASP A 50 14.80 -13.83 -1.12
CA ASP A 50 14.43 -15.20 -1.49
C ASP A 50 13.06 -15.25 -2.20
N ILE A 51 12.35 -14.13 -2.26
CA ILE A 51 11.06 -14.02 -2.96
C ILE A 51 11.34 -14.17 -4.47
N ARG A 52 10.69 -15.15 -5.09
CA ARG A 52 10.76 -15.37 -6.53
C ARG A 52 9.87 -14.35 -7.24
N ILE A 53 10.42 -13.68 -8.24
CA ILE A 53 9.66 -12.75 -9.07
C ILE A 53 9.36 -13.45 -10.40
N ALA A 54 8.07 -13.72 -10.63
CA ALA A 54 7.63 -14.41 -11.85
C ALA A 54 6.17 -14.06 -12.18
N PRO A 55 5.84 -13.88 -13.48
CA PRO A 55 4.46 -13.63 -13.92
C PRO A 55 3.59 -14.90 -13.93
N THR A 56 4.19 -16.08 -13.75
CA THR A 56 3.51 -17.38 -13.79
C THR A 56 4.15 -18.32 -12.78
N VAL A 57 3.32 -19.13 -12.12
CA VAL A 57 3.77 -20.16 -11.19
C VAL A 57 4.34 -21.35 -11.96
N GLU A 58 5.58 -21.71 -11.63
CA GLU A 58 6.25 -22.92 -12.09
C GLU A 58 6.36 -23.95 -10.95
N GLY A 59 6.22 -25.22 -11.29
CA GLY A 59 6.29 -26.32 -10.32
C GLY A 59 4.92 -26.77 -9.81
N GLU A 60 4.96 -27.68 -8.84
CA GLU A 60 3.79 -28.26 -8.19
C GLU A 60 3.79 -27.91 -6.70
N PHE A 61 2.62 -27.54 -6.17
CA PHE A 61 2.42 -27.18 -4.78
C PHE A 61 1.13 -27.78 -4.24
N ASP A 62 1.09 -28.11 -2.97
CA ASP A 62 -0.09 -28.66 -2.31
C ASP A 62 -1.20 -27.61 -2.15
N ALA A 63 -0.82 -26.32 -2.00
CA ALA A 63 -1.74 -25.20 -1.90
C ALA A 63 -1.08 -23.86 -2.28
N ALA A 64 -1.91 -22.89 -2.65
CA ALA A 64 -1.54 -21.49 -2.82
C ALA A 64 -2.20 -20.65 -1.71
N ILE A 65 -1.39 -20.09 -0.82
CA ILE A 65 -1.85 -19.15 0.22
C ILE A 65 -1.70 -17.74 -0.34
N ILE A 66 -2.81 -17.10 -0.61
CA ILE A 66 -2.86 -15.73 -1.14
C ILE A 66 -3.22 -14.79 -0.01
N MET A 67 -2.31 -13.88 0.27
CA MET A 67 -2.41 -12.97 1.41
C MET A 67 -2.53 -11.54 0.91
N GLU A 68 -3.21 -10.68 1.67
CA GLU A 68 -3.29 -9.24 1.38
C GLU A 68 -3.81 -8.95 -0.04
N CYS A 69 -4.81 -9.72 -0.50
CA CYS A 69 -5.27 -9.63 -1.88
C CYS A 69 -6.77 -9.91 -1.99
N GLY A 70 -7.56 -8.88 -2.25
CA GLY A 70 -9.01 -8.97 -2.32
C GLY A 70 -9.58 -9.65 -3.57
N ASP A 71 -8.78 -9.84 -4.63
CA ASP A 71 -9.14 -10.56 -5.86
C ASP A 71 -7.90 -11.26 -6.42
N LEU A 72 -8.03 -12.53 -6.82
CA LEU A 72 -6.91 -13.33 -7.31
C LEU A 72 -6.17 -12.68 -8.49
N LYS A 73 -6.90 -11.96 -9.35
CA LYS A 73 -6.30 -11.26 -10.50
C LYS A 73 -5.33 -10.13 -10.09
N ARG A 74 -5.50 -9.57 -8.92
CA ARG A 74 -4.61 -8.52 -8.40
C ARG A 74 -3.21 -9.02 -8.07
N THR A 75 -3.02 -10.33 -7.95
CA THR A 75 -1.68 -10.91 -7.73
C THR A 75 -0.75 -10.64 -8.91
N GLY A 76 -1.27 -10.52 -10.14
CA GLY A 76 -0.47 -10.43 -11.36
C GLY A 76 0.29 -11.71 -11.70
N VAL A 77 0.08 -12.79 -10.93
CA VAL A 77 0.71 -14.10 -11.12
C VAL A 77 -0.33 -15.07 -11.71
N SER A 78 -0.01 -15.67 -12.84
CA SER A 78 -0.86 -16.68 -13.50
C SER A 78 -0.60 -18.07 -12.95
N GLY A 79 -1.60 -18.95 -13.01
CA GLY A 79 -1.48 -20.38 -12.66
C GLY A 79 -1.67 -20.67 -11.18
N LEU A 80 -2.05 -19.70 -10.36
CA LEU A 80 -2.38 -19.90 -8.94
C LEU A 80 -3.63 -20.76 -8.76
N GLU A 81 -4.59 -20.64 -9.68
CA GLU A 81 -5.85 -21.40 -9.72
C GLU A 81 -5.68 -22.90 -9.95
N ARG A 82 -4.48 -23.36 -10.30
CA ARG A 82 -4.15 -24.78 -10.46
C ARG A 82 -4.10 -25.51 -9.12
N PHE A 83 -3.97 -24.78 -8.02
CA PHE A 83 -3.82 -25.29 -6.67
C PHE A 83 -5.03 -24.97 -5.80
N PRO A 84 -5.29 -25.71 -4.73
CA PRO A 84 -6.19 -25.27 -3.67
C PRO A 84 -5.78 -23.90 -3.15
N VAL A 85 -6.64 -22.88 -3.33
CA VAL A 85 -6.36 -21.50 -2.93
C VAL A 85 -6.91 -21.25 -1.52
N ILE A 86 -6.05 -20.75 -0.64
CA ILE A 86 -6.39 -20.22 0.68
C ILE A 86 -6.22 -18.71 0.61
N ASN A 87 -7.30 -17.95 0.83
CA ASN A 87 -7.27 -16.49 0.86
C ASN A 87 -7.29 -15.98 2.30
N ILE A 88 -6.34 -15.12 2.66
CA ILE A 88 -6.23 -14.46 3.96
C ILE A 88 -6.10 -12.97 3.70
N ASP A 89 -7.11 -12.17 4.07
CA ASP A 89 -7.18 -10.78 3.66
C ASP A 89 -8.05 -9.94 4.61
N HIS A 90 -7.73 -8.67 4.73
CA HIS A 90 -8.51 -7.72 5.52
C HIS A 90 -9.13 -6.59 4.68
N HIS A 91 -8.89 -6.52 3.39
CA HIS A 91 -9.37 -5.45 2.52
C HIS A 91 -10.88 -5.48 2.33
N PRO A 92 -11.61 -4.37 2.58
CA PRO A 92 -13.01 -4.26 2.20
C PRO A 92 -13.22 -4.52 0.71
N GLY A 93 -14.16 -5.41 0.38
CA GLY A 93 -14.44 -5.79 -1.02
C GLY A 93 -13.70 -7.04 -1.49
N ASN A 94 -13.14 -7.83 -0.57
CA ASN A 94 -12.64 -9.16 -0.86
C ASN A 94 -13.72 -10.01 -1.52
N THR A 95 -13.37 -10.72 -2.61
CA THR A 95 -14.32 -11.50 -3.42
C THR A 95 -14.47 -12.94 -2.97
N SER A 96 -13.79 -13.35 -1.91
CA SER A 96 -13.80 -14.71 -1.35
C SER A 96 -13.52 -15.79 -2.40
N TYR A 97 -12.49 -15.59 -3.19
CA TYR A 97 -12.15 -16.40 -4.36
C TYR A 97 -11.44 -17.72 -4.04
N GLY A 98 -11.00 -17.92 -2.81
CA GLY A 98 -10.34 -19.15 -2.37
C GLY A 98 -11.32 -20.26 -2.05
N GLN A 99 -10.85 -21.51 -2.06
CA GLN A 99 -11.58 -22.63 -1.49
C GLN A 99 -11.71 -22.52 0.04
N ILE A 100 -10.72 -21.87 0.67
CA ILE A 100 -10.77 -21.45 2.06
C ILE A 100 -10.57 -19.94 2.09
N ASN A 101 -11.43 -19.20 2.78
CA ASN A 101 -11.33 -17.75 2.88
C ASN A 101 -11.41 -17.35 4.34
N TRP A 102 -10.41 -16.62 4.79
CA TRP A 102 -10.42 -15.91 6.06
C TRP A 102 -10.30 -14.41 5.78
N PHE A 103 -11.43 -13.74 5.96
CA PHE A 103 -11.57 -12.32 5.73
C PHE A 103 -11.93 -11.63 7.04
N ASP A 104 -11.10 -10.68 7.49
CA ASP A 104 -11.33 -9.88 8.70
C ASP A 104 -11.08 -8.39 8.43
N PRO A 105 -12.12 -7.62 8.06
CA PRO A 105 -11.98 -6.19 7.79
C PRO A 105 -11.75 -5.35 9.06
N SER A 106 -11.77 -5.95 10.25
CA SER A 106 -11.46 -5.29 11.52
C SER A 106 -9.98 -5.36 11.88
N ALA A 107 -9.21 -6.24 11.24
CA ALA A 107 -7.77 -6.32 11.42
C ALA A 107 -7.09 -5.06 10.89
N ALA A 108 -6.15 -4.51 11.65
CA ALA A 108 -5.42 -3.32 11.27
C ALA A 108 -4.42 -3.58 10.12
N ALA A 109 -4.04 -4.83 9.93
CA ALA A 109 -3.13 -5.34 8.92
C ALA A 109 -3.36 -6.85 8.75
N CYS A 110 -3.05 -7.42 7.59
CA CYS A 110 -3.02 -8.88 7.43
C CYS A 110 -2.01 -9.53 8.37
N GLY A 111 -0.96 -8.80 8.76
CA GLY A 111 -0.01 -9.22 9.79
C GLY A 111 -0.63 -9.59 11.14
N GLU A 112 -1.76 -8.97 11.55
CA GLU A 112 -2.49 -9.37 12.76
C GLU A 112 -3.11 -10.77 12.61
N MET A 113 -3.65 -11.06 11.42
CA MET A 113 -4.23 -12.36 11.11
C MET A 113 -3.15 -13.45 11.07
N VAL A 114 -1.97 -13.12 10.52
CA VAL A 114 -0.82 -14.03 10.53
C VAL A 114 -0.36 -14.32 11.96
N PHE A 115 -0.35 -13.33 12.84
CA PHE A 115 -0.04 -13.53 14.26
C PHE A 115 -0.98 -14.56 14.89
N ASP A 116 -2.28 -14.49 14.62
CA ASP A 116 -3.24 -15.47 15.12
C ASP A 116 -2.99 -16.88 14.58
N LEU A 117 -2.66 -16.98 13.28
CA LEU A 117 -2.29 -18.28 12.69
C LEU A 117 -1.04 -18.88 13.35
N VAL A 118 -0.01 -18.08 13.54
CA VAL A 118 1.22 -18.50 14.22
C VAL A 118 0.88 -19.06 15.61
N ARG A 119 0.01 -18.36 16.36
CA ARG A 119 -0.44 -18.81 17.67
C ARG A 119 -1.29 -20.08 17.60
N ALA A 120 -2.26 -20.14 16.70
CA ALA A 120 -3.18 -21.26 16.54
C ALA A 120 -2.44 -22.54 16.09
N LEU A 121 -1.39 -22.41 15.29
CA LEU A 121 -0.54 -23.48 14.83
C LEU A 121 0.48 -23.95 15.89
N GLY A 122 0.58 -23.27 17.03
CA GLY A 122 1.52 -23.57 18.10
C GLY A 122 2.99 -23.29 17.70
N VAL A 123 3.22 -22.46 16.69
CA VAL A 123 4.56 -22.06 16.27
C VAL A 123 5.12 -21.02 17.24
N PRO A 124 6.37 -21.17 17.72
CA PRO A 124 7.02 -20.14 18.52
C PRO A 124 7.08 -18.81 17.76
N LEU A 125 6.74 -17.71 18.43
CA LEU A 125 6.91 -16.37 17.87
C LEU A 125 8.42 -16.02 17.90
N THR A 126 9.15 -16.51 16.91
CA THR A 126 10.59 -16.21 16.78
C THR A 126 10.80 -14.74 16.45
N LYS A 127 11.99 -14.19 16.76
CA LYS A 127 12.33 -12.81 16.38
C LYS A 127 12.08 -12.51 14.90
N THR A 128 12.39 -13.47 14.02
CA THR A 128 12.20 -13.30 12.56
C THR A 128 10.73 -13.18 12.20
N ILE A 129 9.88 -14.09 12.68
CA ILE A 129 8.43 -14.05 12.46
C ILE A 129 7.85 -12.75 13.02
N ALA A 130 8.20 -12.42 14.26
CA ALA A 130 7.74 -11.21 14.94
C ALA A 130 8.16 -9.91 14.21
N THR A 131 9.38 -9.87 13.65
CA THR A 131 9.86 -8.71 12.88
C THR A 131 8.98 -8.46 11.65
N HIS A 132 8.58 -9.52 10.95
CA HIS A 132 7.75 -9.41 9.76
C HIS A 132 6.29 -9.06 10.10
N ILE A 133 5.75 -9.60 11.19
CA ILE A 133 4.42 -9.21 11.70
C ILE A 133 4.43 -7.72 12.11
N TYR A 134 5.47 -7.29 12.84
CA TYR A 134 5.61 -5.89 13.24
C TYR A 134 5.76 -4.96 12.03
N LEU A 135 6.52 -5.37 11.00
CA LEU A 135 6.65 -4.64 9.74
C LEU A 135 5.28 -4.44 9.07
N ALA A 136 4.51 -5.52 8.93
CA ALA A 136 3.17 -5.51 8.35
C ALA A 136 2.28 -4.50 9.07
N ILE A 137 2.18 -4.59 10.39
CA ILE A 137 1.36 -3.69 11.22
C ILE A 137 1.86 -2.24 11.12
N LEU A 138 3.17 -2.00 11.22
CA LEU A 138 3.75 -0.66 11.17
C LEU A 138 3.42 0.05 9.87
N THR A 139 3.51 -0.66 8.74
CA THR A 139 3.31 -0.05 7.43
C THR A 139 1.85 0.19 7.12
N ASP A 140 0.97 -0.78 7.39
CA ASP A 140 -0.45 -0.66 7.03
C ASP A 140 -1.25 0.25 7.97
N THR A 141 -0.77 0.44 9.19
CA THR A 141 -1.30 1.45 10.12
C THR A 141 -0.77 2.85 9.88
N GLY A 142 0.12 3.04 8.89
CA GLY A 142 0.78 4.33 8.65
C GLY A 142 1.55 4.81 9.86
N SER A 143 2.36 3.95 10.49
CA SER A 143 3.06 4.21 11.76
C SER A 143 2.10 4.53 12.90
N PHE A 144 1.04 3.75 13.03
CA PHE A 144 0.01 3.93 14.06
C PHE A 144 -0.75 5.27 13.93
N HIS A 145 -0.98 5.72 12.70
CA HIS A 145 -1.68 6.98 12.42
C HIS A 145 -3.11 6.79 11.89
N TYR A 146 -3.43 5.62 11.34
CA TYR A 146 -4.73 5.37 10.72
C TYR A 146 -5.77 4.82 11.72
N SER A 147 -7.05 4.94 11.35
CA SER A 147 -8.19 4.61 12.22
C SER A 147 -8.46 3.10 12.40
N SER A 148 -7.73 2.23 11.69
CA SER A 148 -7.84 0.77 11.82
C SER A 148 -7.25 0.22 13.12
N ILE A 149 -6.50 1.03 13.86
CA ILE A 149 -5.79 0.63 15.08
C ILE A 149 -6.75 0.31 16.21
N SER A 150 -6.49 -0.78 16.90
CA SER A 150 -7.24 -1.23 18.08
C SER A 150 -6.29 -1.55 19.27
N PRO A 151 -6.80 -1.77 20.49
CA PRO A 151 -5.97 -2.27 21.60
C PRO A 151 -5.22 -3.55 21.23
N ARG A 152 -5.85 -4.45 20.46
CA ARG A 152 -5.25 -5.69 19.96
C ARG A 152 -3.98 -5.42 19.13
N THR A 153 -3.99 -4.40 18.29
CA THR A 153 -2.81 -4.01 17.48
C THR A 153 -1.59 -3.78 18.38
N PHE A 154 -1.78 -3.05 19.50
CA PHE A 154 -0.69 -2.78 20.44
C PHE A 154 -0.31 -4.00 21.28
N ASP A 155 -1.26 -4.89 21.61
CA ASP A 155 -0.96 -6.17 22.28
C ASP A 155 -0.06 -7.04 21.43
N ILE A 156 -0.36 -7.18 20.12
CA ILE A 156 0.47 -7.92 19.18
C ILE A 156 1.85 -7.27 19.05
N CYS A 157 1.92 -5.95 18.92
CA CYS A 157 3.20 -5.23 18.87
C CYS A 157 4.02 -5.47 20.15
N ARG A 158 3.41 -5.43 21.34
CA ARG A 158 4.08 -5.75 22.61
C ARG A 158 4.71 -7.15 22.56
N GLU A 159 3.95 -8.16 22.11
CA GLU A 159 4.48 -9.52 22.02
C GLU A 159 5.60 -9.64 20.98
N CYS A 160 5.51 -8.89 19.88
CA CYS A 160 6.62 -8.82 18.91
C CYS A 160 7.90 -8.24 19.55
N LEU A 161 7.78 -7.18 20.37
CA LEU A 161 8.92 -6.62 21.10
C LEU A 161 9.48 -7.60 22.13
N GLU A 162 8.63 -8.31 22.86
CA GLU A 162 9.03 -9.36 23.80
C GLU A 162 9.78 -10.52 23.08
N ALA A 163 9.41 -10.82 21.82
CA ALA A 163 10.13 -11.75 20.95
C ALA A 163 11.47 -11.21 20.41
N GLY A 164 11.82 -9.95 20.75
CA GLY A 164 13.12 -9.35 20.44
C GLY A 164 13.15 -8.51 19.16
N VAL A 165 12.01 -8.03 18.68
CA VAL A 165 11.96 -7.04 17.59
C VAL A 165 12.57 -5.73 18.07
N ASP A 166 13.42 -5.15 17.22
CA ASP A 166 13.89 -3.77 17.40
C ASP A 166 12.99 -2.82 16.58
N PRO A 167 12.00 -2.14 17.20
CA PRO A 167 11.04 -1.30 16.50
C PRO A 167 11.71 -0.10 15.84
N VAL A 168 12.82 0.39 16.41
CA VAL A 168 13.56 1.52 15.82
C VAL A 168 14.26 1.10 14.55
N LEU A 169 14.87 -0.09 14.53
CA LEU A 169 15.51 -0.62 13.33
C LEU A 169 14.48 -0.87 12.21
N VAL A 170 13.32 -1.45 12.55
CA VAL A 170 12.24 -1.66 11.57
C VAL A 170 11.77 -0.34 10.99
N ALA A 171 11.46 0.65 11.83
CA ALA A 171 11.03 1.97 11.38
C ALA A 171 12.08 2.67 10.50
N ARG A 172 13.36 2.62 10.89
CA ARG A 172 14.46 3.20 10.09
C ARG A 172 14.60 2.54 8.72
N ASN A 173 14.54 1.22 8.65
CA ASN A 173 14.61 0.52 7.37
C ASN A 173 13.48 0.94 6.43
N VAL A 174 12.28 1.15 6.95
CA VAL A 174 11.11 1.55 6.16
C VAL A 174 11.15 3.02 5.77
N TYR A 175 11.43 3.93 6.72
CA TYR A 175 11.19 5.36 6.56
C TYR A 175 12.44 6.19 6.35
N ASP A 176 13.61 5.77 6.84
CA ASP A 176 14.87 6.52 6.75
C ASP A 176 15.72 6.09 5.53
N SER A 177 15.10 5.45 4.54
CA SER A 177 15.74 4.95 3.32
C SER A 177 15.79 5.98 2.19
N ASN A 178 15.37 7.23 2.44
CA ASN A 178 15.31 8.26 1.42
C ASN A 178 16.72 8.69 0.97
N ASN A 179 16.92 8.77 -0.34
CA ASN A 179 18.11 9.38 -0.90
C ASN A 179 17.96 10.92 -1.01
N MET A 180 19.07 11.62 -1.19
CA MET A 180 19.08 13.09 -1.30
C MET A 180 18.29 13.59 -2.51
N GLY A 181 18.26 12.82 -3.61
CA GLY A 181 17.50 13.14 -4.82
C GLY A 181 16.01 13.18 -4.54
N ARG A 182 15.49 12.17 -3.81
CA ARG A 182 14.07 12.14 -3.38
C ARG A 182 13.72 13.35 -2.51
N LEU A 183 14.57 13.69 -1.54
CA LEU A 183 14.31 14.83 -0.66
C LEU A 183 14.27 16.14 -1.43
N LYS A 184 15.21 16.35 -2.36
CA LYS A 184 15.24 17.52 -3.24
C LYS A 184 14.02 17.56 -4.17
N LEU A 185 13.61 16.41 -4.73
CA LEU A 185 12.41 16.30 -5.55
C LEU A 185 11.15 16.68 -4.77
N PHE A 186 11.01 16.18 -3.54
CA PHE A 186 9.91 16.58 -2.65
C PHE A 186 9.91 18.09 -2.43
N GLY A 187 11.06 18.68 -2.15
CA GLY A 187 11.19 20.14 -2.00
C GLY A 187 10.76 20.91 -3.25
N ALA A 188 11.19 20.47 -4.44
CA ALA A 188 10.84 21.11 -5.71
C ALA A 188 9.33 20.98 -6.01
N VAL A 189 8.76 19.79 -5.86
CA VAL A 189 7.35 19.51 -6.15
C VAL A 189 6.44 20.24 -5.17
N LEU A 190 6.75 20.22 -3.87
CA LEU A 190 5.97 20.93 -2.85
C LEU A 190 6.12 22.46 -2.98
N GLY A 191 7.30 22.95 -3.37
CA GLY A 191 7.53 24.37 -3.63
C GLY A 191 6.73 24.92 -4.83
N ALA A 192 6.42 24.04 -5.80
CA ALA A 192 5.59 24.36 -6.97
C ALA A 192 4.10 24.03 -6.79
N MET A 193 3.72 23.48 -5.62
CA MET A 193 2.34 23.12 -5.30
C MET A 193 1.44 24.37 -5.36
N GLN A 194 0.26 24.19 -5.95
CA GLN A 194 -0.77 25.21 -5.98
C GLN A 194 -1.89 24.85 -5.02
N ILE A 195 -2.54 25.86 -4.49
CA ILE A 195 -3.75 25.70 -3.68
C ILE A 195 -4.90 26.36 -4.44
N ASP A 196 -6.05 25.70 -4.47
CA ASP A 196 -7.26 26.23 -5.12
C ASP A 196 -7.77 27.52 -4.44
N GLN A 197 -8.74 28.18 -5.06
CA GLN A 197 -9.29 29.45 -4.56
C GLN A 197 -9.99 29.31 -3.20
N THR A 198 -10.47 28.12 -2.86
CA THR A 198 -11.13 27.85 -1.57
C THR A 198 -10.14 27.58 -0.43
N GLY A 199 -8.88 27.36 -0.74
CA GLY A 199 -7.85 26.99 0.25
C GLY A 199 -7.95 25.54 0.73
N ARG A 200 -8.79 24.69 0.11
CA ARG A 200 -9.08 23.32 0.58
C ARG A 200 -8.51 22.21 -0.27
N ILE A 201 -8.06 22.53 -1.49
CA ILE A 201 -7.55 21.52 -2.43
C ILE A 201 -6.12 21.88 -2.83
N ALA A 202 -5.19 20.96 -2.59
CA ALA A 202 -3.83 21.08 -3.08
C ALA A 202 -3.70 20.42 -4.46
N ILE A 203 -3.04 21.11 -5.38
CA ILE A 203 -2.75 20.67 -6.74
C ILE A 203 -1.25 20.48 -6.84
N VAL A 204 -0.83 19.24 -7.05
CA VAL A 204 0.57 18.84 -7.13
C VAL A 204 0.88 18.36 -8.54
N TYR A 205 2.05 18.71 -9.04
CA TYR A 205 2.50 18.32 -10.37
C TYR A 205 3.97 17.87 -10.33
N VAL A 206 4.28 16.87 -11.14
CA VAL A 206 5.66 16.45 -11.40
C VAL A 206 5.82 15.97 -12.83
N ASP A 207 6.96 16.29 -13.41
CA ASP A 207 7.41 15.76 -14.69
C ASP A 207 8.81 15.12 -14.57
N HIS A 208 9.26 14.52 -15.66
CA HIS A 208 10.57 13.86 -15.72
C HIS A 208 11.74 14.85 -15.60
N GLU A 209 11.55 16.11 -15.98
CA GLU A 209 12.59 17.14 -15.88
C GLU A 209 12.82 17.54 -14.42
N MET A 210 11.75 17.74 -13.65
CA MET A 210 11.83 18.00 -12.20
C MET A 210 12.55 16.85 -11.46
N ALA A 211 12.21 15.59 -11.78
CA ALA A 211 12.87 14.44 -11.17
C ALA A 211 14.37 14.41 -11.47
N ARG A 212 14.73 14.61 -12.74
CA ARG A 212 16.14 14.64 -13.17
C ARG A 212 16.92 15.80 -12.58
N ALA A 213 16.33 17.00 -12.53
CA ALA A 213 16.96 18.19 -11.95
C ALA A 213 17.23 18.04 -10.44
N ALA A 214 16.35 17.31 -9.74
CA ALA A 214 16.55 16.99 -8.34
C ALA A 214 17.62 15.90 -8.10
N GLY A 215 18.04 15.17 -9.13
CA GLY A 215 18.90 13.99 -9.02
C GLY A 215 18.18 12.78 -8.44
N GLY A 216 16.85 12.75 -8.54
CA GLY A 216 15.98 11.65 -8.16
C GLY A 216 15.41 10.93 -9.37
N THR A 217 14.54 9.96 -9.10
CA THR A 217 13.78 9.22 -10.10
C THR A 217 12.29 9.59 -10.02
N TYR A 218 11.54 9.19 -11.04
CA TYR A 218 10.10 9.45 -11.07
C TYR A 218 9.34 8.66 -9.99
N GLU A 219 9.86 7.50 -9.62
CA GLU A 219 9.37 6.63 -8.56
C GLU A 219 9.57 7.25 -7.17
N ASP A 220 10.57 8.12 -7.02
CA ASP A 220 10.84 8.83 -5.75
C ASP A 220 9.69 9.75 -5.29
N THR A 221 8.65 9.93 -6.11
CA THR A 221 7.46 10.70 -5.73
C THR A 221 6.44 9.93 -4.90
N GLU A 222 6.69 8.66 -4.60
CA GLU A 222 5.80 7.86 -3.78
C GLU A 222 5.63 8.45 -2.37
N GLY A 223 4.40 8.48 -1.87
CA GLY A 223 4.07 9.06 -0.56
C GLY A 223 3.96 10.58 -0.53
N LEU A 224 4.50 11.31 -1.54
CA LEU A 224 4.47 12.77 -1.57
C LEU A 224 3.04 13.34 -1.51
N ILE A 225 2.09 12.68 -2.17
CA ILE A 225 0.68 13.10 -2.20
C ILE A 225 0.04 13.23 -0.81
N ASN A 226 0.56 12.52 0.19
CA ASN A 226 0.02 12.55 1.55
C ASN A 226 0.48 13.78 2.34
N LEU A 227 1.59 14.42 1.95
CA LEU A 227 2.14 15.55 2.70
C LEU A 227 1.20 16.77 2.73
N PRO A 228 0.58 17.23 1.62
CA PRO A 228 -0.37 18.32 1.69
C PRO A 228 -1.58 18.01 2.58
N LEU A 229 -2.01 16.77 2.70
CA LEU A 229 -3.11 16.38 3.60
C LEU A 229 -2.77 16.54 5.08
N THR A 230 -1.50 16.68 5.46
CA THR A 230 -1.13 16.98 6.85
C THR A 230 -1.52 18.42 7.25
N VAL A 231 -1.72 19.29 6.28
CA VAL A 231 -2.23 20.67 6.51
C VAL A 231 -3.71 20.59 6.87
N LYS A 232 -4.08 21.26 7.98
CA LYS A 232 -5.42 21.15 8.57
C LYS A 232 -6.53 21.54 7.59
N GLU A 233 -6.32 22.62 6.85
CA GLU A 233 -7.26 23.23 5.93
C GLU A 233 -7.45 22.45 4.63
N ILE A 234 -6.45 21.63 4.25
CA ILE A 234 -6.51 20.84 3.03
C ILE A 234 -7.40 19.60 3.25
N GLU A 235 -8.46 19.51 2.47
CA GLU A 235 -9.42 18.41 2.49
C GLU A 235 -9.17 17.39 1.37
N ALA A 236 -8.56 17.82 0.25
CA ALA A 236 -8.21 16.93 -0.85
C ALA A 236 -6.90 17.33 -1.53
N VAL A 237 -6.26 16.36 -2.18
CA VAL A 237 -5.06 16.54 -2.99
C VAL A 237 -5.27 15.86 -4.34
N VAL A 238 -4.91 16.57 -5.40
CA VAL A 238 -4.80 16.03 -6.75
C VAL A 238 -3.35 16.09 -7.20
N PHE A 239 -2.78 14.96 -7.56
CA PHE A 239 -1.39 14.85 -7.98
C PHE A 239 -1.30 14.38 -9.41
N PHE A 240 -0.81 15.25 -10.29
CA PHE A 240 -0.55 14.98 -11.70
C PHE A 240 0.89 14.54 -11.89
N LYS A 241 1.06 13.34 -12.39
CA LYS A 241 2.37 12.79 -12.82
C LYS A 241 2.37 12.70 -14.34
N GLN A 242 3.16 13.53 -15.01
CA GLN A 242 3.27 13.49 -16.47
C GLN A 242 3.90 12.16 -16.91
N ASP A 243 3.27 11.44 -17.82
CA ASP A 243 3.81 10.20 -18.40
C ASP A 243 4.51 10.51 -19.72
N LYS A 244 3.77 10.63 -20.82
CA LYS A 244 4.31 10.98 -22.14
C LYS A 244 3.41 12.04 -22.79
N GLY A 245 4.02 13.12 -23.29
CA GLY A 245 3.28 14.23 -23.90
C GLY A 245 2.25 14.78 -22.91
N ASP A 246 1.00 14.88 -23.35
CA ASP A 246 -0.11 15.37 -22.54
C ASP A 246 -0.87 14.26 -21.80
N MET A 247 -0.23 13.12 -21.56
CA MET A 247 -0.78 12.03 -20.75
C MET A 247 -0.31 12.15 -19.31
N TYR A 248 -1.25 12.06 -18.37
CA TYR A 248 -0.98 12.15 -16.94
C TYR A 248 -1.55 10.95 -16.20
N ARG A 249 -0.75 10.39 -15.30
CA ARG A 249 -1.27 9.55 -14.21
C ARG A 249 -1.68 10.48 -13.08
N VAL A 250 -2.95 10.44 -12.72
CA VAL A 250 -3.51 11.27 -11.67
C VAL A 250 -3.81 10.42 -10.46
N SER A 251 -3.26 10.82 -9.33
CA SER A 251 -3.61 10.26 -8.03
C SER A 251 -4.39 11.30 -7.23
N MET A 252 -5.38 10.86 -6.50
CA MET A 252 -6.19 11.71 -5.65
C MET A 252 -6.25 11.15 -4.24
N ARG A 253 -6.24 12.02 -3.25
CA ARG A 253 -6.44 11.69 -1.84
C ARG A 253 -7.40 12.70 -1.22
N SER A 254 -8.16 12.27 -0.21
CA SER A 254 -9.09 13.15 0.50
C SER A 254 -9.22 12.79 1.97
N LYS A 255 -9.82 13.67 2.75
CA LYS A 255 -10.14 13.45 4.16
C LYS A 255 -11.64 13.17 4.34
N GLY A 256 -11.95 12.38 5.35
CA GLY A 256 -13.32 12.18 5.83
C GLY A 256 -14.29 11.71 4.75
N GLU A 257 -15.38 12.44 4.58
CA GLU A 257 -16.52 12.02 3.73
C GLU A 257 -16.39 12.38 2.25
N VAL A 258 -15.30 13.01 1.82
CA VAL A 258 -15.09 13.38 0.42
C VAL A 258 -14.75 12.15 -0.41
N ASP A 259 -15.66 11.74 -1.30
CA ASP A 259 -15.48 10.54 -2.13
C ASP A 259 -14.85 10.88 -3.48
N ILE A 260 -13.53 10.67 -3.56
CA ILE A 260 -12.78 10.85 -4.82
C ILE A 260 -12.77 9.58 -5.67
N GLY A 261 -13.21 8.45 -5.15
CA GLY A 261 -13.33 7.21 -5.90
C GLY A 261 -14.39 7.31 -7.01
N VAL A 262 -15.49 7.99 -6.73
CA VAL A 262 -16.52 8.29 -7.74
C VAL A 262 -15.95 9.15 -8.86
N ILE A 263 -15.18 10.19 -8.50
CA ILE A 263 -14.56 11.09 -9.49
C ILE A 263 -13.57 10.31 -10.38
N ALA A 264 -12.73 9.46 -9.80
CA ALA A 264 -11.78 8.66 -10.58
C ALA A 264 -12.47 7.75 -11.60
N LYS A 265 -13.62 7.15 -11.24
CA LYS A 265 -14.41 6.29 -12.13
C LYS A 265 -14.92 7.02 -13.36
N GLU A 266 -15.30 8.31 -13.26
CA GLU A 266 -15.74 9.10 -14.40
C GLU A 266 -14.65 9.29 -15.47
N TYR A 267 -13.37 9.16 -15.07
CA TYR A 267 -12.21 9.22 -15.95
C TYR A 267 -11.63 7.83 -16.28
N GLY A 268 -12.44 6.76 -16.11
CA GLY A 268 -12.02 5.39 -16.41
C GLY A 268 -11.02 4.78 -15.43
N GLY A 269 -10.84 5.44 -14.29
CA GLY A 269 -10.01 4.97 -13.19
C GLY A 269 -10.78 4.27 -12.09
N GLY A 270 -10.25 4.28 -10.87
CA GLY A 270 -10.88 3.65 -9.72
C GLY A 270 -10.08 3.84 -8.42
N GLY A 271 -10.53 3.18 -7.38
CA GLY A 271 -9.93 3.22 -6.05
C GLY A 271 -10.99 3.26 -4.96
N HIS A 272 -10.53 3.61 -3.76
CA HIS A 272 -11.36 3.75 -2.56
C HIS A 272 -11.87 5.19 -2.43
N LYS A 273 -12.81 5.39 -1.50
CA LYS A 273 -13.41 6.70 -1.18
C LYS A 273 -12.37 7.80 -1.04
N ASN A 274 -11.32 7.58 -0.27
CA ASN A 274 -10.32 8.58 0.05
C ASN A 274 -8.97 8.39 -0.68
N ALA A 275 -8.85 7.38 -1.54
CA ALA A 275 -7.63 7.06 -2.29
C ALA A 275 -7.97 6.48 -3.65
N ALA A 276 -7.85 7.27 -4.72
CA ALA A 276 -8.21 6.85 -6.07
C ALA A 276 -7.25 7.45 -7.11
N GLY A 277 -7.29 6.91 -8.34
CA GLY A 277 -6.49 7.42 -9.44
C GLY A 277 -7.06 7.05 -10.81
N CYS A 278 -6.59 7.78 -11.82
CA CYS A 278 -6.94 7.55 -13.23
C CYS A 278 -5.77 7.94 -14.13
N SER A 279 -5.90 7.63 -15.42
CA SER A 279 -4.99 8.12 -16.47
C SER A 279 -5.79 8.97 -17.43
N ILE A 280 -5.36 10.22 -17.65
CA ILE A 280 -6.08 11.19 -18.48
C ILE A 280 -5.12 11.90 -19.43
N ALA A 281 -5.63 12.30 -20.60
CA ALA A 281 -4.89 13.05 -21.59
C ALA A 281 -5.55 14.42 -21.86
N GLY A 282 -4.75 15.44 -22.10
CA GLY A 282 -5.20 16.77 -22.48
C GLY A 282 -4.36 17.89 -21.89
N PRO A 283 -4.67 19.15 -22.18
CA PRO A 283 -3.98 20.30 -21.61
C PRO A 283 -4.08 20.32 -20.09
N ILE A 284 -2.94 20.45 -19.40
CA ILE A 284 -2.86 20.31 -17.95
C ILE A 284 -3.76 21.30 -17.19
N GLU A 285 -3.86 22.55 -17.68
CA GLU A 285 -4.65 23.60 -17.05
C GLU A 285 -6.15 23.25 -17.10
N GLU A 286 -6.63 22.66 -18.21
CA GLU A 286 -8.02 22.24 -18.36
C GLU A 286 -8.32 21.03 -17.45
N LEU A 287 -7.40 20.08 -17.37
CA LEU A 287 -7.53 18.90 -16.53
C LEU A 287 -7.54 19.27 -15.04
N GLN A 288 -6.65 20.19 -14.62
CA GLN A 288 -6.62 20.70 -13.26
C GLN A 288 -7.93 21.37 -12.90
N LYS A 289 -8.40 22.29 -13.75
CA LYS A 289 -9.67 23.01 -13.54
C LYS A 289 -10.86 22.05 -13.44
N ALA A 290 -10.93 21.06 -14.33
CA ALA A 290 -12.02 20.08 -14.34
C ALA A 290 -12.04 19.21 -13.08
N LEU A 291 -10.87 18.67 -12.65
CA LEU A 291 -10.79 17.82 -11.48
C LEU A 291 -11.00 18.59 -10.19
N VAL A 292 -10.40 19.78 -10.06
CA VAL A 292 -10.61 20.67 -8.90
C VAL A 292 -12.09 21.01 -8.76
N GLY A 293 -12.77 21.43 -9.83
CA GLY A 293 -14.20 21.76 -9.76
C GLY A 293 -15.09 20.58 -9.33
N LYS A 294 -14.74 19.34 -9.74
CA LYS A 294 -15.47 18.14 -9.26
C LYS A 294 -15.22 17.86 -7.79
N ILE A 295 -13.98 18.03 -7.32
CA ILE A 295 -13.62 17.83 -5.91
C ILE A 295 -14.27 18.90 -5.04
N GLU A 296 -14.28 20.18 -5.47
CA GLU A 296 -15.02 21.27 -4.82
C GLU A 296 -16.50 20.90 -4.65
N GLY A 297 -17.15 20.45 -5.74
CA GLY A 297 -18.54 19.98 -5.70
C GLY A 297 -18.77 18.84 -4.71
N ALA A 298 -17.84 17.91 -4.60
CA ALA A 298 -17.92 16.80 -3.63
C ALA A 298 -17.73 17.27 -2.18
N ILE A 299 -16.87 18.27 -1.95
CA ILE A 299 -16.68 18.90 -0.64
C ILE A 299 -17.93 19.70 -0.25
N ASP A 300 -18.48 20.51 -1.15
CA ASP A 300 -19.63 21.39 -0.89
C ASP A 300 -20.95 20.61 -0.78
N GLY A 301 -21.16 19.55 -1.57
CA GLY A 301 -22.32 18.67 -1.46
C GLY A 301 -22.45 18.02 -0.08
N ARG A 302 -21.36 17.83 0.63
CA ARG A 302 -21.31 17.36 2.02
C ARG A 302 -21.79 18.42 3.02
N THR A 303 -21.48 19.71 2.76
CA THR A 303 -21.87 20.81 3.65
C THR A 303 -23.35 21.15 3.56
N ALA A 304 -24.00 20.89 2.42
CA ALA A 304 -25.43 21.13 2.21
C ALA A 304 -26.34 20.05 2.82
N GLY A 305 -25.80 18.92 3.23
CA GLY A 305 -26.53 17.77 3.81
C GLY A 305 -26.44 17.63 5.34
N ARG A 306 -25.91 18.65 6.05
CA ARG A 306 -25.85 18.70 7.53
C ARG A 306 -26.83 19.69 8.11
#